data_805c6cbfcf4330980a6948d3d0dd5ded
#
_entry.id   805c6cbfcf4330980a6948d3d0dd5ded
#
_cell.length_a   1.000
_cell.length_b   1.000
_cell.length_c   1.000
_cell.angle_alpha   90.00
_cell.angle_beta   90.00
_cell.angle_gamma   90.00
#
_symmetry.space_group_name_H-M   'P 1'
#
loop_
_entity.id
_entity.type
_entity.pdbx_description
1 polymer ?
#
loop_
_entity_poly.entity_id
_entity_poly.type
_entity_poly.pdbx_seq_one_letter_code
_entity_poly.pdbx_strand_id
1 'polypeptide(L)'
;MSVPLAVAAFLTFTLGLAHTVLGEKFIIAPVLRRTDLPRLYGSEIFTKRVIRFAWHLTTLLMWSFAAILVYQTKGPQEVTILEIISATFVIAGIADAIITRGKHFAWPAFIVIGLLVWFYGGVD
;
A
#
# COMPACT_ATOMS: atom_id res chain seq x y z
N MET A 1 -2.75 16.21 -18.62
CA MET A 1 -2.86 15.06 -17.67
C MET A 1 -1.49 14.41 -17.56
N SER A 2 -0.98 14.28 -16.34
CA SER A 2 0.32 13.64 -16.11
C SER A 2 0.20 12.11 -16.25
N VAL A 3 0.74 11.55 -17.34
CA VAL A 3 0.76 10.10 -17.60
C VAL A 3 1.53 9.33 -16.51
N PRO A 4 2.72 9.76 -16.06
CA PRO A 4 3.43 9.06 -14.99
C PRO A 4 2.65 8.97 -13.69
N LEU A 5 1.93 10.01 -13.29
CA LEU A 5 1.07 9.97 -12.11
C LEU A 5 -0.12 9.02 -12.29
N ALA A 6 -0.69 8.97 -13.49
CA ALA A 6 -1.75 8.02 -13.81
C ALA A 6 -1.25 6.57 -13.72
N VAL A 7 -0.04 6.29 -14.21
CA VAL A 7 0.60 4.96 -14.09
C VAL A 7 0.87 4.63 -12.62
N ALA A 8 1.42 5.57 -11.85
CA ALA A 8 1.64 5.38 -10.42
C ALA A 8 0.34 5.08 -9.66
N ALA A 9 -0.73 5.82 -9.97
CA ALA A 9 -2.06 5.58 -9.39
C ALA A 9 -2.60 4.18 -9.72
N PHE A 10 -2.47 3.76 -10.97
CA PHE A 10 -2.89 2.43 -11.42
C PHE A 10 -2.11 1.31 -10.72
N LEU A 11 -0.78 1.46 -10.62
CA LEU A 11 0.07 0.50 -9.89
C LEU A 11 -0.29 0.44 -8.41
N THR A 12 -0.52 1.60 -7.77
CA THR A 12 -0.91 1.67 -6.36
C THR A 12 -2.26 0.99 -6.12
N PHE A 13 -3.24 1.23 -6.97
CA PHE A 13 -4.55 0.58 -6.89
C PHE A 13 -4.45 -0.93 -7.06
N THR A 14 -3.72 -1.38 -8.09
CA THR A 14 -3.54 -2.80 -8.40
C THR A 14 -2.79 -3.54 -7.28
N LEU A 15 -1.76 -2.89 -6.71
CA LEU A 15 -1.02 -3.44 -5.58
C LEU A 15 -1.92 -3.57 -4.34
N GLY A 16 -2.77 -2.58 -4.07
CA GLY A 16 -3.78 -2.65 -3.00
C GLY A 16 -4.78 -3.78 -3.22
N LEU A 17 -5.22 -4.00 -4.46
CA LEU A 17 -6.11 -5.12 -4.81
C LEU A 17 -5.42 -6.47 -4.58
N ALA A 18 -4.18 -6.62 -5.02
CA ALA A 18 -3.38 -7.82 -4.77
C ALA A 18 -3.16 -8.04 -3.27
N HIS A 19 -2.84 -6.97 -2.51
CA HIS A 19 -2.65 -7.03 -1.07
C HIS A 19 -3.90 -7.55 -0.35
N THR A 20 -5.08 -7.05 -0.70
CA THR A 20 -6.31 -7.47 -0.03
C THR A 20 -6.74 -8.89 -0.42
N VAL A 21 -6.68 -9.25 -1.70
CA VAL A 21 -7.15 -10.55 -2.21
C VAL A 21 -6.18 -11.67 -1.84
N LEU A 22 -4.90 -11.50 -2.16
CA LEU A 22 -3.88 -12.52 -1.87
C LEU A 22 -3.59 -12.60 -0.38
N GLY A 23 -3.57 -11.46 0.31
CA GLY A 23 -3.39 -11.41 1.75
C GLY A 23 -4.50 -12.12 2.51
N GLU A 24 -5.75 -11.88 2.15
CA GLU A 24 -6.89 -12.61 2.75
C GLU A 24 -6.75 -14.12 2.53
N LYS A 25 -6.48 -14.54 1.29
CA LYS A 25 -6.42 -15.96 0.93
C LYS A 25 -5.25 -16.70 1.57
N PHE A 26 -4.05 -16.12 1.52
CA PHE A 26 -2.81 -16.84 1.86
C PHE A 26 -2.26 -16.53 3.26
N ILE A 27 -2.69 -15.43 3.88
CA ILE A 27 -2.17 -14.99 5.18
C ILE A 27 -3.29 -14.90 6.20
N ILE A 28 -4.28 -14.05 5.97
CA ILE A 28 -5.29 -13.72 6.99
C ILE A 28 -6.19 -14.93 7.28
N ALA A 29 -6.80 -15.54 6.27
CA ALA A 29 -7.67 -16.68 6.50
C ALA A 29 -6.94 -17.85 7.18
N PRO A 30 -5.71 -18.25 6.79
CA PRO A 30 -4.94 -19.26 7.52
C PRO A 30 -4.60 -18.89 8.96
N VAL A 31 -4.16 -17.64 9.20
CA VAL A 31 -3.83 -17.16 10.56
C VAL A 31 -5.06 -17.18 11.46
N LEU A 32 -6.21 -16.74 10.95
CA LEU A 32 -7.44 -16.67 11.74
C LEU A 32 -8.09 -18.02 12.03
N ARG A 33 -7.62 -19.12 11.40
CA ARG A 33 -8.03 -20.49 11.77
C ARG A 33 -7.32 -20.99 13.03
N ARG A 34 -6.26 -20.33 13.49
CA ARG A 34 -5.55 -20.72 14.71
C ARG A 34 -6.44 -20.51 15.93
N THR A 35 -6.20 -21.35 16.95
CA THR A 35 -6.92 -21.32 18.24
C THR A 35 -6.07 -20.82 19.40
N ASP A 36 -4.80 -20.47 19.13
CA ASP A 36 -3.81 -20.02 20.11
C ASP A 36 -3.50 -18.51 20.00
N LEU A 37 -4.41 -17.73 19.43
CA LEU A 37 -4.26 -16.28 19.33
C LEU A 37 -4.48 -15.59 20.68
N PRO A 38 -3.80 -14.46 20.93
CA PRO A 38 -4.06 -13.65 22.12
C PRO A 38 -5.54 -13.27 22.24
N ARG A 39 -6.05 -13.24 23.47
CA ARG A 39 -7.44 -12.86 23.75
C ARG A 39 -7.51 -11.39 24.14
N LEU A 40 -7.71 -10.50 23.17
CA LEU A 40 -7.98 -9.11 23.45
C LEU A 40 -9.37 -8.96 24.05
N TYR A 41 -9.48 -8.23 25.16
CA TYR A 41 -10.73 -8.11 25.92
C TYR A 41 -11.38 -9.47 26.24
N GLY A 42 -10.57 -10.51 26.49
CA GLY A 42 -11.05 -11.85 26.83
C GLY A 42 -11.61 -12.67 25.64
N SER A 43 -11.43 -12.20 24.40
CA SER A 43 -12.03 -12.84 23.21
C SER A 43 -11.04 -13.01 22.07
N GLU A 44 -10.88 -14.25 21.59
CA GLU A 44 -10.16 -14.54 20.34
C GLU A 44 -10.90 -13.97 19.11
N ILE A 45 -12.23 -13.96 19.15
CA ILE A 45 -13.03 -13.42 18.04
C ILE A 45 -12.74 -11.94 17.85
N PHE A 46 -12.60 -11.20 18.93
CA PHE A 46 -12.24 -9.78 18.86
C PHE A 46 -10.85 -9.59 18.24
N THR A 47 -9.86 -10.37 18.68
CA THR A 47 -8.51 -10.37 18.12
C THR A 47 -8.53 -10.65 16.63
N LYS A 48 -9.26 -11.68 16.18
CA LYS A 48 -9.41 -12.03 14.76
C LYS A 48 -10.00 -10.88 13.93
N ARG A 49 -11.02 -10.20 14.47
CA ARG A 49 -11.64 -9.03 13.80
C ARG A 49 -10.66 -7.87 13.68
N VAL A 50 -9.88 -7.60 14.73
CA VAL A 50 -8.87 -6.52 14.72
C VAL A 50 -7.76 -6.81 13.70
N ILE A 51 -7.24 -8.04 13.64
CA ILE A 51 -6.20 -8.42 12.68
C ILE A 51 -6.71 -8.26 11.24
N ARG A 52 -7.91 -8.77 10.94
CA ARG A 52 -8.50 -8.65 9.60
C ARG A 52 -8.74 -7.19 9.23
N PHE A 53 -9.30 -6.41 10.14
CA PHE A 53 -9.53 -4.99 9.93
C PHE A 53 -8.22 -4.24 9.65
N ALA A 54 -7.19 -4.45 10.48
CA ALA A 54 -5.90 -3.79 10.31
C ALA A 54 -5.25 -4.13 8.95
N TRP A 55 -5.37 -5.38 8.50
CA TRP A 55 -4.87 -5.79 7.18
C TRP A 55 -5.56 -5.02 6.05
N HIS A 56 -6.89 -4.98 6.05
CA HIS A 56 -7.63 -4.32 4.98
C HIS A 56 -7.61 -2.78 5.09
N LEU A 57 -7.34 -2.24 6.28
CA LEU A 57 -7.11 -0.80 6.46
C LEU A 57 -5.92 -0.32 5.64
N THR A 58 -4.83 -1.09 5.55
CA THR A 58 -3.69 -0.75 4.70
C THR A 58 -4.06 -0.70 3.23
N THR A 59 -4.94 -1.59 2.76
CA THR A 59 -5.49 -1.52 1.40
C THR A 59 -6.27 -0.23 1.16
N LEU A 60 -7.12 0.15 2.10
CA LEU A 60 -7.89 1.40 2.02
C LEU A 60 -6.97 2.63 1.93
N LEU A 61 -5.89 2.66 2.72
CA LEU A 61 -4.89 3.72 2.66
C LEU A 61 -4.16 3.75 1.32
N MET A 62 -3.80 2.61 0.74
CA MET A 62 -3.22 2.54 -0.60
C MET A 62 -4.17 3.08 -1.66
N TRP A 63 -5.45 2.74 -1.58
CA TRP A 63 -6.45 3.26 -2.52
C TRP A 63 -6.71 4.76 -2.33
N SER A 64 -6.57 5.27 -1.11
CA SER A 64 -6.61 6.73 -0.86
C SER A 64 -5.44 7.45 -1.54
N PHE A 65 -4.23 6.90 -1.48
CA PHE A 65 -3.08 7.43 -2.23
C PHE A 65 -3.30 7.36 -3.74
N ALA A 66 -3.84 6.25 -4.25
CA ALA A 66 -4.18 6.14 -5.67
C ALA A 66 -5.19 7.22 -6.09
N ALA A 67 -6.21 7.51 -5.28
CA ALA A 67 -7.18 8.56 -5.54
C ALA A 67 -6.53 9.95 -5.54
N ILE A 68 -5.64 10.24 -4.60
CA ILE A 68 -4.88 11.51 -4.57
C ILE A 68 -4.03 11.65 -5.83
N LEU A 69 -3.32 10.59 -6.24
CA LEU A 69 -2.51 10.62 -7.46
C LEU A 69 -3.37 10.86 -8.70
N VAL A 70 -4.54 10.22 -8.81
CA VAL A 70 -5.51 10.50 -9.90
C VAL A 70 -5.95 11.95 -9.89
N TYR A 71 -6.28 12.50 -8.73
CA TYR A 71 -6.66 13.91 -8.61
C TYR A 71 -5.54 14.84 -9.10
N GLN A 72 -4.31 14.56 -8.71
CA GLN A 72 -3.12 15.33 -9.10
C GLN A 72 -2.79 15.24 -10.61
N THR A 73 -3.37 14.30 -11.35
CA THR A 73 -3.15 14.24 -12.81
C THR A 73 -3.84 15.35 -13.59
N LYS A 74 -4.84 16.04 -13.00
CA LYS A 74 -5.81 16.89 -13.71
C LYS A 74 -5.61 18.39 -13.51
N GLY A 75 -4.74 18.81 -12.61
CA GLY A 75 -4.58 20.23 -12.25
C GLY A 75 -3.17 20.61 -11.86
N PRO A 76 -2.99 21.83 -11.34
CA PRO A 76 -1.72 22.22 -10.73
C PRO A 76 -1.33 21.20 -9.66
N GLN A 77 -0.10 20.72 -9.76
CA GLN A 77 0.36 19.66 -8.87
C GLN A 77 0.85 20.25 -7.56
N GLU A 78 0.38 19.68 -6.46
CA GLU A 78 0.86 20.04 -5.13
C GLU A 78 2.16 19.27 -4.83
N VAL A 79 3.29 19.88 -5.14
CA VAL A 79 4.63 19.26 -5.05
C VAL A 79 4.87 18.60 -3.70
N THR A 80 4.55 19.29 -2.60
CA THR A 80 4.75 18.73 -1.24
C THR A 80 3.96 17.46 -1.00
N ILE A 81 2.73 17.37 -1.50
CA ILE A 81 1.92 16.14 -1.39
C ILE A 81 2.58 15.00 -2.15
N LEU A 82 3.06 15.27 -3.37
CA LEU A 82 3.74 14.29 -4.21
C LEU A 82 5.06 13.83 -3.58
N GLU A 83 5.84 14.74 -2.99
CA GLU A 83 7.07 14.40 -2.26
C GLU A 83 6.80 13.47 -1.07
N ILE A 84 5.75 13.75 -0.28
CA ILE A 84 5.36 12.89 0.85
C ILE A 84 4.95 11.51 0.36
N ILE A 85 4.14 11.41 -0.70
CA ILE A 85 3.73 10.13 -1.28
C ILE A 85 4.94 9.37 -1.80
N SER A 86 5.81 10.03 -2.57
CA SER A 86 7.04 9.43 -3.10
C SER A 86 7.93 8.88 -1.98
N ALA A 87 8.23 9.70 -0.99
CA ALA A 87 9.05 9.30 0.16
C ALA A 87 8.44 8.10 0.89
N THR A 88 7.12 8.10 1.09
CA THR A 88 6.41 6.98 1.72
C THR A 88 6.63 5.67 0.96
N PHE A 89 6.45 5.68 -0.35
CA PHE A 89 6.63 4.48 -1.17
C PHE A 89 8.09 4.03 -1.26
N VAL A 90 9.04 4.95 -1.39
CA VAL A 90 10.47 4.60 -1.43
C VAL A 90 10.91 4.00 -0.10
N ILE A 91 10.57 4.63 1.03
CA ILE A 91 10.90 4.11 2.36
C ILE A 91 10.26 2.73 2.58
N ALA A 92 8.98 2.58 2.23
CA ALA A 92 8.27 1.30 2.34
C ALA A 92 8.94 0.21 1.49
N GLY A 93 9.33 0.53 0.25
CA GLY A 93 10.01 -0.41 -0.64
C GLY A 93 11.38 -0.84 -0.12
N ILE A 94 12.18 0.10 0.37
CA ILE A 94 13.48 -0.20 0.97
C ILE A 94 13.30 -1.07 2.24
N ALA A 95 12.39 -0.69 3.12
CA ALA A 95 12.12 -1.44 4.35
C ALA A 95 11.65 -2.87 4.03
N ASP A 96 10.71 -3.02 3.09
CA ASP A 96 10.22 -4.34 2.66
C ASP A 96 11.34 -5.20 2.07
N ALA A 97 12.18 -4.65 1.19
CA ALA A 97 13.31 -5.36 0.62
C ALA A 97 14.31 -5.84 1.69
N ILE A 98 14.61 -5.02 2.69
CA ILE A 98 15.53 -5.37 3.79
C ILE A 98 14.90 -6.43 4.70
N ILE A 99 13.68 -6.20 5.19
CA ILE A 99 12.98 -7.06 6.16
C ILE A 99 12.70 -8.43 5.56
N THR A 100 12.28 -8.49 4.30
CA THR A 100 11.94 -9.73 3.61
C THR A 100 13.13 -10.37 2.89
N ARG A 101 14.31 -9.75 2.96
CA ARG A 101 15.51 -10.16 2.22
C ARG A 101 15.24 -10.26 0.70
N GLY A 102 14.45 -9.33 0.19
CA GLY A 102 14.06 -9.26 -1.22
C GLY A 102 13.06 -10.31 -1.70
N LYS A 103 12.55 -11.16 -0.83
CA LYS A 103 11.64 -12.27 -1.21
C LYS A 103 10.19 -11.84 -1.42
N HIS A 104 9.78 -10.71 -0.87
CA HIS A 104 8.45 -10.19 -1.08
C HIS A 104 8.36 -9.46 -2.43
N PHE A 105 7.32 -9.70 -3.19
CA PHE A 105 7.20 -9.16 -4.55
C PHE A 105 6.82 -7.68 -4.61
N ALA A 106 6.37 -7.08 -3.51
CA ALA A 106 5.85 -5.72 -3.50
C ALA A 106 6.93 -4.63 -3.50
N TRP A 107 8.13 -4.88 -2.97
CA TRP A 107 9.16 -3.86 -2.85
C TRP A 107 9.59 -3.21 -4.17
N PRO A 108 9.73 -3.94 -5.31
CA PRO A 108 10.05 -3.30 -6.57
C PRO A 108 8.93 -2.37 -7.05
N ALA A 109 7.67 -2.78 -6.88
CA ALA A 109 6.51 -1.96 -7.22
C ALA A 109 6.47 -0.67 -6.39
N PHE A 110 6.73 -0.74 -5.09
CA PHE A 110 6.83 0.43 -4.22
C PHE A 110 7.92 1.40 -4.69
N ILE A 111 9.10 0.92 -4.99
CA ILE A 111 10.21 1.76 -5.50
C ILE A 111 9.80 2.43 -6.83
N VAL A 112 9.24 1.68 -7.78
CA VAL A 112 8.81 2.22 -9.07
C VAL A 112 7.74 3.30 -8.88
N ILE A 113 6.73 3.06 -8.05
CA ILE A 113 5.69 4.06 -7.75
C ILE A 113 6.32 5.33 -7.17
N GLY A 114 7.18 5.21 -6.16
CA GLY A 114 7.83 6.34 -5.54
C GLY A 114 8.67 7.16 -6.52
N LEU A 115 9.47 6.50 -7.36
CA LEU A 115 10.29 7.18 -8.37
C LEU A 115 9.44 7.85 -9.46
N LEU A 116 8.36 7.22 -9.93
CA LEU A 116 7.44 7.84 -10.89
C LEU A 116 6.83 9.12 -10.32
N VAL A 117 6.41 9.09 -9.06
CA VAL A 117 5.84 10.27 -8.40
C VAL A 117 6.89 11.37 -8.22
N TRP A 118 8.12 11.00 -7.82
CA TRP A 118 9.21 11.96 -7.60
C TRP A 118 9.64 12.69 -8.88
N PHE A 119 9.97 11.93 -9.93
CA PHE A 119 10.58 12.52 -11.13
C PHE A 119 9.58 13.14 -12.09
N TYR A 120 8.34 12.71 -12.07
CA TYR A 120 7.34 13.12 -13.07
C TYR A 120 6.12 13.81 -12.48
N GLY A 121 6.02 13.88 -11.16
CA GLY A 121 4.93 14.55 -10.47
C GLY A 121 4.95 16.07 -10.56
N GLY A 122 6.09 16.67 -10.90
CA GLY A 122 6.28 18.13 -10.99
C GLY A 122 6.65 18.63 -12.39
N VAL A 123 6.57 17.79 -13.40
CA VAL A 123 6.97 18.14 -14.77
C VAL A 123 5.71 18.29 -15.63
N ASP A 124 5.24 19.54 -15.75
CA ASP A 124 4.37 20.03 -16.82
C ASP A 124 4.92 21.32 -17.37
#